data_e47b5e4b5d4b3efdafeb75dfd02bb674
#
_entry.id   e47b5e4b5d4b3efdafeb75dfd02bb674
#
_cell.length_a   1.000
_cell.length_b   1.000
_cell.length_c   1.000
_cell.angle_alpha   90.00
_cell.angle_beta   90.00
_cell.angle_gamma   90.00
#
_symmetry.space_group_name_H-M   'P 1'
#
loop_
_entity.id
_entity.type
_entity.pdbx_description
1 polymer ?
#
loop_
_entity_poly.entity_id
_entity_poly.type
_entity_poly.pdbx_seq_one_letter_code
_entity_poly.pdbx_strand_id
1 'polypeptide(L)'
;MPSGRLLRGGGGSDLAPCWQRCGTPWRRPGEVDAEFRSVMRELHTDLHILNALVFQRFQGALVTGVQMNEDGTARSDFDLPDADNDRLRALEPALNDIVRQDLRVADTAIPLAEAQAEQGLIRSRSVAPPPSPDGLIRIVEIQGLDRQACGGTHLASTGGSRPIKILKIDNKGRHNRRIRIGLNRA
;
A
#
# COMPACT_ATOMS: atom_id res chain seq x y z
N MET A 1 61.15 39.24 37.81
CA MET A 1 61.06 38.12 36.84
C MET A 1 60.34 36.97 37.42
N PRO A 2 59.05 36.69 37.08
CA PRO A 2 58.55 35.37 37.28
C PRO A 2 58.08 34.77 35.95
N SER A 3 58.44 33.53 35.81
CA SER A 3 58.25 32.63 34.66
C SER A 3 56.77 32.31 34.40
N GLY A 4 56.28 32.60 33.21
CA GLY A 4 54.99 32.18 32.75
C GLY A 4 54.96 30.68 32.41
N ARG A 5 54.06 29.93 33.07
CA ARG A 5 53.79 28.50 32.80
C ARG A 5 52.69 28.41 31.74
N LEU A 6 53.03 27.94 30.52
CA LEU A 6 52.07 27.59 29.49
C LEU A 6 51.27 26.34 29.97
N LEU A 7 49.97 26.50 30.14
CA LEU A 7 49.04 25.37 30.26
C LEU A 7 48.62 24.93 28.87
N ARG A 8 49.02 23.69 28.50
CA ARG A 8 48.49 23.01 27.31
C ARG A 8 47.11 22.42 27.69
N GLY A 9 46.07 23.10 27.22
CA GLY A 9 44.74 22.57 27.24
C GLY A 9 44.50 21.60 26.06
N GLY A 10 44.73 20.33 26.24
CA GLY A 10 44.29 19.27 25.37
C GLY A 10 42.84 18.92 25.71
N GLY A 11 41.90 19.41 24.94
CA GLY A 11 40.51 19.05 25.02
C GLY A 11 40.00 18.70 23.65
N GLY A 12 40.42 17.56 23.13
CA GLY A 12 39.77 16.95 22.00
C GLY A 12 38.42 16.38 22.47
N SER A 13 37.34 17.10 22.19
CA SER A 13 36.01 16.59 22.41
C SER A 13 35.73 15.51 21.35
N ASP A 14 35.97 14.28 21.70
CA ASP A 14 35.43 13.12 20.97
C ASP A 14 33.89 13.14 21.06
N LEU A 15 33.29 13.94 20.19
CA LEU A 15 31.85 13.89 19.93
C LEU A 15 31.56 12.71 19.00
N ALA A 16 31.76 11.50 19.51
CA ALA A 16 31.25 10.33 18.83
C ALA A 16 29.71 10.47 18.69
N PRO A 17 29.14 10.28 17.49
CA PRO A 17 27.70 10.38 17.27
C PRO A 17 26.92 9.54 18.28
N CYS A 18 25.75 9.99 18.68
CA CYS A 18 24.94 9.36 19.73
C CYS A 18 24.69 7.86 19.50
N TRP A 19 24.66 7.43 18.24
CA TRP A 19 24.48 6.01 17.86
C TRP A 19 25.69 5.12 18.20
N GLN A 20 26.89 5.67 18.39
CA GLN A 20 28.08 4.90 18.83
C GLN A 20 28.15 4.70 20.34
N ARG A 21 27.39 5.46 21.10
CA ARG A 21 27.38 5.37 22.59
C ARG A 21 26.30 4.44 23.13
N CYS A 22 25.28 4.10 22.34
CA CYS A 22 24.29 3.11 22.70
C CYS A 22 24.75 1.73 22.20
N GLY A 23 25.54 1.05 23.00
CA GLY A 23 26.14 -0.26 22.68
C GLY A 23 25.17 -1.44 22.55
N THR A 24 23.94 -1.22 22.11
CA THR A 24 23.01 -2.26 21.69
C THR A 24 22.50 -1.93 20.31
N PRO A 25 22.80 -2.77 19.30
CA PRO A 25 22.15 -2.61 18.01
C PRO A 25 20.64 -2.74 18.23
N TRP A 26 19.87 -1.76 17.72
CA TRP A 26 18.38 -1.73 17.69
C TRP A 26 17.76 -2.89 16.89
N ARG A 27 18.51 -3.95 16.66
CA ARG A 27 18.06 -5.18 16.03
C ARG A 27 17.51 -6.14 17.07
N ARG A 28 16.36 -5.80 17.65
CA ARG A 28 15.49 -6.88 18.09
C ARG A 28 14.89 -7.47 16.83
N PRO A 29 15.07 -8.76 16.55
CA PRO A 29 14.32 -9.41 15.51
C PRO A 29 12.84 -9.21 15.84
N GLY A 30 12.15 -8.38 15.06
CA GLY A 30 10.70 -8.24 15.16
C GLY A 30 10.09 -9.49 14.54
N GLU A 31 9.41 -10.29 15.33
CA GLU A 31 8.55 -11.36 14.83
C GLU A 31 7.24 -10.72 14.35
N VAL A 32 6.92 -10.91 13.08
CA VAL A 32 5.65 -10.46 12.53
C VAL A 32 4.65 -11.58 12.72
N ASP A 33 3.52 -11.27 13.35
CA ASP A 33 2.38 -12.19 13.46
C ASP A 33 1.97 -12.68 12.07
N ALA A 34 2.03 -14.00 11.87
CA ALA A 34 1.79 -14.62 10.56
C ALA A 34 0.33 -14.51 10.13
N GLU A 35 -0.61 -14.61 11.08
CA GLU A 35 -2.04 -14.50 10.81
C GLU A 35 -2.39 -13.05 10.42
N PHE A 36 -1.95 -12.08 11.22
CA PHE A 36 -2.09 -10.66 10.88
C PHE A 36 -1.51 -10.36 9.49
N ARG A 37 -0.29 -10.83 9.21
CA ARG A 37 0.36 -10.64 7.90
C ARG A 37 -0.45 -11.26 6.76
N SER A 38 -1.03 -12.44 6.99
CA SER A 38 -1.87 -13.11 5.99
C SER A 38 -3.12 -12.29 5.67
N VAL A 39 -3.85 -11.83 6.69
CA VAL A 39 -5.04 -10.98 6.53
C VAL A 39 -4.69 -9.67 5.80
N MET A 40 -3.57 -9.05 6.14
CA MET A 40 -3.15 -7.81 5.45
C MET A 40 -2.83 -8.03 3.97
N ARG A 41 -2.18 -9.15 3.61
CA ARG A 41 -1.89 -9.49 2.21
C ARG A 41 -3.16 -9.75 1.41
N GLU A 42 -4.11 -10.45 2.02
CA GLU A 42 -5.42 -10.77 1.46
C GLU A 42 -6.19 -9.47 1.17
N LEU A 43 -6.43 -8.66 2.20
CA LEU A 43 -7.12 -7.37 2.06
C LEU A 43 -6.45 -6.43 1.05
N HIS A 44 -5.11 -6.42 1.01
CA HIS A 44 -4.40 -5.54 0.09
C HIS A 44 -4.61 -5.99 -1.36
N THR A 45 -4.57 -7.30 -1.62
CA THR A 45 -4.88 -7.84 -2.95
C THR A 45 -6.31 -7.54 -3.35
N ASP A 46 -7.27 -7.69 -2.43
CA ASP A 46 -8.68 -7.38 -2.66
C ASP A 46 -8.94 -5.90 -2.96
N LEU A 47 -8.21 -5.00 -2.28
CA LEU A 47 -8.26 -3.57 -2.60
C LEU A 47 -7.70 -3.26 -3.99
N HIS A 48 -6.70 -4.00 -4.47
CA HIS A 48 -6.22 -3.89 -5.85
C HIS A 48 -7.26 -4.39 -6.85
N ILE A 49 -7.94 -5.51 -6.58
CA ILE A 49 -9.05 -5.99 -7.43
C ILE A 49 -10.17 -4.96 -7.48
N LEU A 50 -10.56 -4.42 -6.31
CA LEU A 50 -11.58 -3.36 -6.25
C LEU A 50 -11.16 -2.12 -7.03
N ASN A 51 -9.91 -1.67 -6.87
CA ASN A 51 -9.38 -0.52 -7.59
C ASN A 51 -9.38 -0.74 -9.11
N ALA A 52 -8.98 -1.93 -9.57
CA ALA A 52 -9.03 -2.29 -10.99
C ALA A 52 -10.44 -2.17 -11.56
N LEU A 53 -11.45 -2.76 -10.89
CA LEU A 53 -12.84 -2.72 -11.31
C LEU A 53 -13.42 -1.30 -11.30
N VAL A 54 -13.11 -0.52 -10.26
CA VAL A 54 -13.55 0.88 -10.17
C VAL A 54 -12.91 1.70 -11.28
N PHE A 55 -11.60 1.57 -11.49
CA PHE A 55 -10.89 2.28 -12.54
C PHE A 55 -11.46 1.98 -13.94
N GLN A 56 -11.73 0.69 -14.24
CA GLN A 56 -12.26 0.26 -15.54
C GLN A 56 -13.71 0.69 -15.76
N ARG A 57 -14.55 0.65 -14.73
CA ARG A 57 -16.02 0.86 -14.88
C ARG A 57 -16.47 2.29 -14.58
N PHE A 58 -15.60 3.11 -13.98
CA PHE A 58 -15.91 4.48 -13.58
C PHE A 58 -14.87 5.50 -14.11
N GLN A 59 -14.58 5.42 -15.40
CA GLN A 59 -13.82 6.43 -16.16
C GLN A 59 -12.43 6.76 -15.56
N GLY A 60 -11.72 5.79 -15.04
CA GLY A 60 -10.37 6.01 -14.50
C GLY A 60 -10.35 6.69 -13.14
N ALA A 61 -11.38 6.48 -12.32
CA ALA A 61 -11.46 7.03 -10.96
C ALA A 61 -10.24 6.66 -10.12
N LEU A 62 -9.68 7.65 -9.42
CA LEU A 62 -8.46 7.51 -8.65
C LEU A 62 -8.75 7.26 -7.16
N VAL A 63 -7.89 6.48 -6.52
CA VAL A 63 -7.91 6.27 -5.08
C VAL A 63 -7.41 7.52 -4.35
N THR A 64 -8.15 7.96 -3.33
CA THR A 64 -7.82 9.09 -2.47
C THR A 64 -7.42 8.68 -1.05
N GLY A 65 -7.67 7.44 -0.66
CA GLY A 65 -7.29 6.90 0.63
C GLY A 65 -7.61 5.43 0.78
N VAL A 66 -6.81 4.72 1.57
CA VAL A 66 -7.00 3.29 1.89
C VAL A 66 -6.75 3.04 3.37
N GLN A 67 -7.40 2.01 3.91
CA GLN A 67 -7.14 1.48 5.24
C GLN A 67 -7.51 0.01 5.28
N MET A 68 -6.66 -0.79 5.90
CA MET A 68 -6.90 -2.20 6.21
C MET A 68 -6.89 -2.38 7.72
N ASN A 69 -7.72 -3.28 8.24
CA ASN A 69 -7.86 -3.55 9.65
C ASN A 69 -7.63 -5.03 9.94
N GLU A 70 -7.17 -5.34 11.15
CA GLU A 70 -6.89 -6.72 11.61
C GLU A 70 -8.14 -7.60 11.69
N ASP A 71 -9.33 -7.00 11.78
CA ASP A 71 -10.62 -7.70 11.83
C ASP A 71 -11.07 -8.29 10.48
N GLY A 72 -10.24 -8.18 9.44
CA GLY A 72 -10.56 -8.63 8.10
C GLY A 72 -11.43 -7.65 7.31
N THR A 73 -11.49 -6.39 7.72
CA THR A 73 -12.17 -5.33 6.97
C THR A 73 -11.19 -4.35 6.35
N ALA A 74 -11.57 -3.75 5.23
CA ALA A 74 -10.80 -2.70 4.59
C ALA A 74 -11.72 -1.64 4.00
N ARG A 75 -11.15 -0.47 3.70
CA ARG A 75 -11.83 0.59 2.95
C ARG A 75 -10.93 1.19 1.88
N SER A 76 -11.54 1.58 0.79
CA SER A 76 -10.93 2.45 -0.20
C SER A 76 -11.84 3.65 -0.47
N ASP A 77 -11.24 4.83 -0.54
CA ASP A 77 -11.88 6.07 -0.90
C ASP A 77 -11.51 6.41 -2.35
N PHE A 78 -12.50 6.74 -3.16
CA PHE A 78 -12.32 7.04 -4.58
C PHE A 78 -12.85 8.43 -4.91
N ASP A 79 -12.15 9.13 -5.82
CA ASP A 79 -12.68 10.35 -6.43
C ASP A 79 -13.72 9.96 -7.48
N LEU A 80 -14.98 9.96 -7.07
CA LEU A 80 -16.13 9.51 -7.83
C LEU A 80 -17.29 10.50 -7.67
N PRO A 81 -17.22 11.67 -8.34
CA PRO A 81 -18.32 12.59 -8.35
C PRO A 81 -19.56 11.92 -8.96
N ASP A 82 -20.71 12.11 -8.32
CA ASP A 82 -22.03 11.68 -8.78
C ASP A 82 -22.17 10.17 -9.08
N ALA A 83 -21.27 9.31 -8.53
CA ALA A 83 -21.38 7.87 -8.72
C ALA A 83 -22.61 7.31 -8.01
N ASP A 84 -23.33 6.46 -8.73
CA ASP A 84 -24.44 5.69 -8.20
C ASP A 84 -23.93 4.58 -7.28
N ASN A 85 -24.40 4.58 -6.04
CA ASN A 85 -24.02 3.58 -5.04
C ASN A 85 -24.50 2.16 -5.39
N ASP A 86 -25.59 2.01 -6.13
CA ASP A 86 -26.07 0.68 -6.53
C ASP A 86 -25.17 0.07 -7.62
N ARG A 87 -24.65 0.89 -8.53
CA ARG A 87 -23.61 0.47 -9.47
C ARG A 87 -22.32 0.06 -8.78
N LEU A 88 -21.96 0.72 -7.67
CA LEU A 88 -20.81 0.34 -6.87
C LEU A 88 -21.06 -0.97 -6.11
N ARG A 89 -22.26 -1.19 -5.57
CA ARG A 89 -22.64 -2.48 -4.95
C ARG A 89 -22.63 -3.63 -5.94
N ALA A 90 -23.01 -3.38 -7.17
CA ALA A 90 -22.99 -4.35 -8.24
C ALA A 90 -21.56 -4.82 -8.66
N LEU A 91 -20.50 -4.28 -8.03
CA LEU A 91 -19.13 -4.79 -8.20
C LEU A 91 -18.88 -6.09 -7.42
N GLU A 92 -19.66 -6.38 -6.37
CA GLU A 92 -19.41 -7.53 -5.48
C GLU A 92 -19.34 -8.89 -6.22
N PRO A 93 -20.27 -9.26 -7.13
CA PRO A 93 -20.13 -10.46 -7.92
C PRO A 93 -18.85 -10.50 -8.74
N ALA A 94 -18.47 -9.40 -9.38
CA ALA A 94 -17.26 -9.31 -10.19
C ALA A 94 -15.97 -9.43 -9.36
N LEU A 95 -15.94 -8.88 -8.13
CA LEU A 95 -14.83 -9.09 -7.19
C LEU A 95 -14.64 -10.59 -6.93
N ASN A 96 -15.72 -11.29 -6.61
CA ASN A 96 -15.68 -12.71 -6.31
C ASN A 96 -15.42 -13.59 -7.54
N ASP A 97 -15.80 -13.13 -8.74
CA ASP A 97 -15.44 -13.80 -10.00
C ASP A 97 -13.92 -13.80 -10.21
N ILE A 98 -13.26 -12.67 -9.93
CA ILE A 98 -11.80 -12.54 -10.02
C ILE A 98 -11.11 -13.42 -8.98
N VAL A 99 -11.63 -13.49 -7.76
CA VAL A 99 -11.12 -14.43 -6.73
C VAL A 99 -11.21 -15.87 -7.24
N ARG A 100 -12.34 -16.27 -7.81
CA ARG A 100 -12.52 -17.63 -8.35
C ARG A 100 -11.66 -17.96 -9.57
N GLN A 101 -11.26 -16.97 -10.35
CA GLN A 101 -10.36 -17.16 -11.49
C GLN A 101 -8.93 -17.48 -11.09
N ASP A 102 -8.55 -17.26 -9.83
CA ASP A 102 -7.22 -17.55 -9.28
C ASP A 102 -6.08 -16.94 -10.12
N LEU A 103 -6.21 -15.66 -10.45
CA LEU A 103 -5.25 -14.94 -11.28
C LEU A 103 -3.92 -14.76 -10.54
N ARG A 104 -2.82 -15.05 -11.22
CA ARG A 104 -1.47 -14.87 -10.66
C ARG A 104 -1.21 -13.41 -10.32
N VAL A 105 -0.62 -13.17 -9.14
CA VAL A 105 -0.12 -11.87 -8.71
C VAL A 105 1.40 -11.91 -8.72
N ALA A 106 2.01 -11.01 -9.48
CA ALA A 106 3.46 -10.90 -9.62
C ALA A 106 3.90 -9.44 -9.46
N ASP A 107 5.19 -9.24 -9.26
CA ASP A 107 5.75 -7.89 -9.23
C ASP A 107 7.01 -7.79 -10.08
N THR A 108 7.25 -6.58 -10.57
CA THR A 108 8.43 -6.17 -11.32
C THR A 108 8.89 -4.81 -10.83
N ALA A 109 10.10 -4.43 -11.15
CA ALA A 109 10.63 -3.09 -10.91
C ALA A 109 10.94 -2.42 -12.25
N ILE A 110 10.48 -1.19 -12.43
CA ILE A 110 10.72 -0.40 -13.64
C ILE A 110 11.21 1.00 -13.27
N PRO A 111 11.90 1.72 -14.18
CA PRO A 111 12.27 3.11 -13.95
C PRO A 111 11.06 3.99 -13.62
N LEU A 112 11.20 4.90 -12.65
CA LEU A 112 10.11 5.82 -12.25
C LEU A 112 9.58 6.63 -13.44
N ALA A 113 10.47 7.07 -14.34
CA ALA A 113 10.09 7.84 -15.53
C ALA A 113 9.17 7.03 -16.47
N GLU A 114 9.43 5.71 -16.62
CA GLU A 114 8.59 4.80 -17.38
C GLU A 114 7.21 4.64 -16.72
N ALA A 115 7.18 4.43 -15.40
CA ALA A 115 5.93 4.32 -14.65
C ALA A 115 5.07 5.60 -14.72
N GLN A 116 5.70 6.77 -14.77
CA GLN A 116 5.01 8.06 -14.92
C GLN A 116 4.46 8.29 -16.33
N ALA A 117 5.12 7.73 -17.34
CA ALA A 117 4.69 7.83 -18.74
C ALA A 117 3.52 6.88 -19.05
N GLU A 118 3.39 5.77 -18.35
CA GLU A 118 2.32 4.80 -18.55
C GLU A 118 1.06 5.22 -17.79
N GLN A 119 0.03 5.59 -18.54
CA GLN A 119 -1.23 6.02 -17.96
C GLN A 119 -1.89 4.90 -17.14
N GLY A 120 -2.24 5.19 -15.90
CA GLY A 120 -2.95 4.25 -15.02
C GLY A 120 -2.06 3.34 -14.18
N LEU A 121 -0.72 3.43 -14.28
CA LEU A 121 0.16 2.73 -13.34
C LEU A 121 0.18 3.40 -11.96
N ILE A 122 0.13 4.71 -11.90
CA ILE A 122 0.06 5.46 -10.64
C ILE A 122 -1.36 5.98 -10.46
N ARG A 123 -2.16 5.27 -9.66
CA ARG A 123 -3.61 5.53 -9.47
C ARG A 123 -3.96 6.18 -8.15
N SER A 124 -2.99 6.48 -7.30
CA SER A 124 -3.22 7.16 -6.04
C SER A 124 -2.91 8.64 -6.17
N ARG A 125 -3.85 9.50 -5.73
CA ARG A 125 -3.60 10.95 -5.59
C ARG A 125 -2.75 11.31 -4.39
N SER A 126 -2.73 10.44 -3.36
CA SER A 126 -2.14 10.79 -2.07
C SER A 126 -0.81 10.11 -1.80
N VAL A 127 -0.55 8.92 -2.33
CA VAL A 127 0.67 8.16 -2.03
C VAL A 127 1.06 7.29 -3.23
N ALA A 128 1.97 7.79 -4.06
CA ALA A 128 2.76 6.89 -4.89
C ALA A 128 3.84 6.25 -3.99
N PRO A 129 4.15 4.95 -4.11
CA PRO A 129 5.28 4.38 -3.40
C PRO A 129 6.55 5.14 -3.80
N PRO A 130 7.44 5.46 -2.83
CA PRO A 130 8.69 6.13 -3.16
C PRO A 130 9.54 5.20 -4.04
N PRO A 131 10.28 5.75 -5.00
CA PRO A 131 11.26 4.96 -5.76
C PRO A 131 12.35 4.45 -4.82
N SER A 132 12.93 3.31 -5.16
CA SER A 132 14.14 2.80 -4.53
C SER A 132 15.36 3.72 -4.81
N PRO A 133 16.48 3.58 -4.07
CA PRO A 133 17.67 4.44 -4.27
C PRO A 133 18.24 4.43 -5.69
N ASP A 134 18.00 3.38 -6.45
CA ASP A 134 18.38 3.21 -7.86
C ASP A 134 17.34 3.80 -8.84
N GLY A 135 16.31 4.50 -8.35
CA GLY A 135 15.28 5.16 -9.15
C GLY A 135 14.22 4.22 -9.72
N LEU A 136 14.17 2.97 -9.27
CA LEU A 136 13.14 2.02 -9.69
C LEU A 136 11.90 2.13 -8.82
N ILE A 137 10.73 1.84 -9.39
CA ILE A 137 9.47 1.71 -8.69
C ILE A 137 8.90 0.31 -8.88
N ARG A 138 8.38 -0.26 -7.80
CA ARG A 138 7.77 -1.59 -7.85
C ARG A 138 6.36 -1.51 -8.43
N ILE A 139 6.09 -2.35 -9.41
CA ILE A 139 4.79 -2.53 -10.06
C ILE A 139 4.26 -3.90 -9.65
N VAL A 140 3.04 -3.94 -9.17
CA VAL A 140 2.29 -5.17 -8.89
C VAL A 140 1.32 -5.39 -10.05
N GLU A 141 1.32 -6.59 -10.58
CA GLU A 141 0.45 -7.04 -11.66
C GLU A 141 -0.45 -8.18 -11.20
N ILE A 142 -1.75 -8.03 -11.40
CA ILE A 142 -2.71 -9.13 -11.36
C ILE A 142 -2.95 -9.53 -12.81
N GLN A 143 -2.52 -10.72 -13.19
CA GLN A 143 -2.44 -11.16 -14.58
C GLN A 143 -3.76 -11.00 -15.33
N GLY A 144 -3.73 -10.25 -16.43
CA GLY A 144 -4.90 -10.00 -17.27
C GLY A 144 -5.96 -9.05 -16.68
N LEU A 145 -5.77 -8.57 -15.45
CA LEU A 145 -6.71 -7.67 -14.80
C LEU A 145 -6.15 -6.26 -14.63
N ASP A 146 -4.95 -6.14 -14.06
CA ASP A 146 -4.45 -4.85 -13.59
C ASP A 146 -2.94 -4.80 -13.41
N ARG A 147 -2.37 -3.59 -13.56
CA ARG A 147 -0.98 -3.25 -13.22
C ARG A 147 -0.96 -1.90 -12.52
N GLN A 148 -0.32 -1.81 -11.36
CA GLN A 148 -0.19 -0.54 -10.66
C GLN A 148 1.03 -0.48 -9.73
N ALA A 149 1.54 0.73 -9.50
CA ALA A 149 2.65 0.98 -8.58
C ALA A 149 2.21 0.69 -7.14
N CYS A 150 2.91 -0.23 -6.46
CA CYS A 150 2.61 -0.61 -5.09
C CYS A 150 3.84 -1.14 -4.34
N GLY A 151 4.07 -0.59 -3.13
CA GLY A 151 5.15 -1.02 -2.24
C GLY A 151 4.75 -2.10 -1.22
N GLY A 152 3.48 -2.49 -1.17
CA GLY A 152 2.97 -3.41 -0.16
C GLY A 152 3.09 -4.89 -0.52
N THR A 153 2.67 -5.75 0.40
CA THR A 153 2.70 -7.22 0.23
C THR A 153 1.34 -7.73 -0.24
N HIS A 154 1.37 -8.74 -1.12
CA HIS A 154 0.18 -9.33 -1.75
C HIS A 154 0.16 -10.85 -1.60
N LEU A 155 -0.97 -11.47 -1.93
CA LEU A 155 -1.10 -12.89 -2.18
C LEU A 155 -0.31 -13.26 -3.44
N ALA A 156 0.01 -14.55 -3.61
CA ALA A 156 0.62 -15.07 -4.84
C ALA A 156 -0.39 -15.20 -6.00
N SER A 157 -1.68 -15.34 -5.66
CA SER A 157 -2.79 -15.36 -6.60
C SER A 157 -4.07 -14.87 -5.94
N THR A 158 -5.05 -14.45 -6.75
CA THR A 158 -6.33 -13.95 -6.24
C THR A 158 -7.16 -15.04 -5.56
N GLY A 159 -6.99 -16.31 -5.93
CA GLY A 159 -7.68 -17.45 -5.33
C GLY A 159 -7.26 -17.73 -3.88
N GLY A 160 -6.16 -17.17 -3.41
CA GLY A 160 -5.78 -17.20 -1.99
C GLY A 160 -6.64 -16.32 -1.09
N SER A 161 -7.53 -15.48 -1.65
CA SER A 161 -8.46 -14.68 -0.88
C SER A 161 -9.74 -15.41 -0.53
N ARG A 162 -10.27 -15.12 0.66
CA ARG A 162 -11.65 -15.47 1.03
C ARG A 162 -12.65 -14.66 0.20
N PRO A 163 -13.93 -15.11 0.09
CA PRO A 163 -14.95 -14.32 -0.60
C PRO A 163 -15.09 -12.92 0.00
N ILE A 164 -15.21 -11.93 -0.88
CA ILE A 164 -15.26 -10.50 -0.54
C ILE A 164 -16.72 -10.04 -0.46
N LYS A 165 -17.05 -9.25 0.55
CA LYS A 165 -18.33 -8.58 0.70
C LYS A 165 -18.19 -7.07 0.68
N ILE A 166 -19.06 -6.36 -0.05
CA ILE A 166 -19.19 -4.91 0.06
C ILE A 166 -20.11 -4.60 1.23
N LEU A 167 -19.50 -4.21 2.36
CA LEU A 167 -20.21 -3.99 3.62
C LEU A 167 -21.00 -2.70 3.62
N LYS A 168 -20.39 -1.63 3.08
CA LYS A 168 -20.98 -0.28 3.11
C LYS A 168 -20.38 0.63 2.05
N ILE A 169 -21.21 1.52 1.52
CA ILE A 169 -20.77 2.61 0.65
C ILE A 169 -21.24 3.92 1.29
N ASP A 170 -20.28 4.80 1.59
CA ASP A 170 -20.53 6.09 2.20
C ASP A 170 -20.15 7.22 1.23
N ASN A 171 -21.02 8.21 1.12
CA ASN A 171 -20.69 9.46 0.44
C ASN A 171 -19.84 10.33 1.37
N LYS A 172 -18.62 10.68 0.93
CA LYS A 172 -17.69 11.56 1.65
C LYS A 172 -17.54 12.90 0.92
N GLY A 173 -18.56 13.74 1.07
CA GLY A 173 -18.67 14.99 0.32
C GLY A 173 -19.09 14.76 -1.14
N ARG A 174 -18.92 15.81 -1.98
CA ARG A 174 -19.44 15.82 -3.37
C ARG A 174 -18.69 14.87 -4.29
N HIS A 175 -17.41 14.62 -4.03
CA HIS A 175 -16.52 13.93 -4.96
C HIS A 175 -16.09 12.54 -4.49
N ASN A 176 -16.09 12.25 -3.20
CA ASN A 176 -15.55 11.01 -2.69
C ASN A 176 -16.63 9.99 -2.35
N ARG A 177 -16.38 8.75 -2.78
CA ARG A 177 -17.12 7.56 -2.36
C ARG A 177 -16.19 6.63 -1.58
N ARG A 178 -16.61 6.26 -0.39
CA ARG A 178 -15.92 5.28 0.46
C ARG A 178 -16.58 3.93 0.32
N ILE A 179 -15.86 2.95 -0.17
CA ILE A 179 -16.29 1.56 -0.25
C ILE A 179 -15.60 0.79 0.87
N ARG A 180 -16.39 0.15 1.73
CA ARG A 180 -15.90 -0.77 2.76
C ARG A 180 -16.13 -2.19 2.32
N ILE A 181 -15.09 -2.99 2.36
CA ILE A 181 -15.13 -4.42 2.08
C ILE A 181 -14.79 -5.22 3.33
N GLY A 182 -15.19 -6.46 3.36
CA GLY A 182 -14.83 -7.41 4.41
C GLY A 182 -14.69 -8.80 3.83
N LEU A 183 -13.77 -9.55 4.41
CA LEU A 183 -13.57 -10.96 4.12
C LEU A 183 -14.70 -11.75 4.78
N ASN A 184 -15.37 -12.58 4.01
CA ASN A 184 -16.41 -13.44 4.56
C ASN A 184 -15.75 -14.48 5.49
N ARG A 185 -16.21 -14.56 6.74
CA ARG A 185 -15.78 -15.65 7.61
C ARG A 185 -16.39 -16.94 7.06
N ALA A 186 -15.52 -17.92 6.78
CA ALA A 186 -15.94 -19.27 6.42
C ALA A 186 -16.77 -19.90 7.54
#